data_ac929a639e7c4a189fc840e89aea018e
#
_entry.id   ac929a639e7c4a189fc840e89aea018e
#
_cell.length_a   1.000
_cell.length_b   1.000
_cell.length_c   1.000
_cell.angle_alpha   90.00
_cell.angle_beta   90.00
_cell.angle_gamma   90.00
#
_symmetry.space_group_name_H-M   'P 1'
#
loop_
_entity.id
_entity.type
_entity.pdbx_description
1 polymer ?
#
loop_
_entity_poly.entity_id
_entity_poly.type
_entity_poly.pdbx_seq_one_letter_code
_entity_poly.pdbx_strand_id
1 'polypeptide(L)'
;LDIAYHEGNRIDELRLAETNIAEYAIEYPAEHNGNMLYAISEMQRLIKKATGVELSSSEGITDRKYAIEFRFTEDESLGNDGYCYFFEGSRLVIEGAVARGCAYGAWFFIEKELGWHSLTYGNSYLPEAKLIDVSADTEEKTRPIFELLNPYLLGYDGTFATEASGLGNTYQSYGPDIAVASHGLQTYKWGNYDTEYLQICYTDEDVRANIRESIENYISAKLAAGSVIGKDFKFIDIAQGDNGYYCHCPGCMKVMKEEGGATSGVVVRFANTLEEEISETYDGLMYLIYAYMGTQPPCKTAPNDNVSVTFAMNGTCANHALDTKDCNEKWDLYAVTDRPLISNDNFADWVRGWCALSDNIVIWYYALDTHVQAYTMLDIVYDDIMFFKECGVRGLFFEAETHGIGMQHIMAELIYKMNWYPDMTEEEFDAVFNEVLEDDYGDGWAYIREYIDGVWRKSQDVAGECWNCWGYGSLDAMCNYDQAFLAEQFDTSVWLLEKAVSLAQSAKQQRNAELLTVHMIYEGCLSSYFKEYDEGDTARISVLNERYNRMVKVLDTYGPSTSDLNWAHVSIHRTLEESAWLDWADWRDELPQGETQRPAPEKYADAGE
;
A
#
# COMPACT_ATOMS: atom_id res chain seq x y z
N LEU A 1 -29.48 -5.57 0.09
CA LEU A 1 -30.11 -4.36 -0.46
C LEU A 1 -29.63 -4.23 -1.91
N ASP A 2 -30.52 -4.36 -2.89
CA ASP A 2 -30.23 -4.03 -4.28
C ASP A 2 -30.13 -2.50 -4.39
N ILE A 3 -28.95 -1.97 -4.10
CA ILE A 3 -28.66 -0.53 -4.20
C ILE A 3 -27.91 -0.32 -5.51
N ALA A 4 -28.50 0.48 -6.40
CA ALA A 4 -27.82 0.90 -7.62
C ALA A 4 -27.03 2.18 -7.34
N TYR A 5 -25.75 2.18 -7.64
CA TYR A 5 -24.85 3.29 -7.42
C TYR A 5 -24.59 4.04 -8.73
N HIS A 6 -25.00 5.32 -8.80
CA HIS A 6 -24.70 6.19 -9.92
C HIS A 6 -24.51 7.62 -9.46
N GLU A 7 -23.65 8.37 -10.10
CA GLU A 7 -23.48 9.79 -9.80
C GLU A 7 -24.80 10.55 -9.99
N GLY A 8 -25.26 11.21 -8.93
CA GLY A 8 -26.56 11.91 -8.94
C GLY A 8 -27.74 11.12 -8.39
N ASN A 9 -27.54 9.88 -7.94
CA ASN A 9 -28.59 9.11 -7.27
C ASN A 9 -29.08 9.81 -6.00
N ARG A 10 -30.32 9.50 -5.60
CA ARG A 10 -31.02 10.16 -4.51
C ARG A 10 -31.74 9.17 -3.62
N ILE A 11 -31.71 9.47 -2.33
CA ILE A 11 -32.55 8.82 -1.31
C ILE A 11 -33.81 9.69 -1.12
N ASP A 12 -35.00 9.15 -1.44
CA ASP A 12 -36.25 9.88 -1.29
C ASP A 12 -36.57 10.13 0.19
N GLU A 13 -36.31 9.15 1.06
CA GLU A 13 -36.50 9.26 2.50
C GLU A 13 -35.39 8.52 3.26
N LEU A 14 -34.73 9.23 4.17
CA LEU A 14 -33.74 8.67 5.10
C LEU A 14 -34.30 8.76 6.51
N ARG A 15 -34.30 7.64 7.22
CA ARG A 15 -34.67 7.55 8.63
C ARG A 15 -33.57 6.93 9.46
N LEU A 16 -33.46 7.42 10.70
CA LEU A 16 -32.65 6.80 11.75
C LEU A 16 -33.60 6.43 12.89
N ALA A 17 -33.62 5.15 13.29
CA ALA A 17 -34.55 4.64 14.31
C ALA A 17 -36.00 5.10 14.05
N GLU A 18 -36.51 4.81 12.84
CA GLU A 18 -37.87 5.15 12.36
C GLU A 18 -38.16 6.68 12.25
N THR A 19 -37.22 7.55 12.58
CA THR A 19 -37.40 9.02 12.59
C THR A 19 -36.70 9.63 11.38
N ASN A 20 -37.39 10.54 10.67
CA ASN A 20 -36.84 11.20 9.50
C ASN A 20 -35.58 11.98 9.85
N ILE A 21 -34.57 11.91 9.01
CA ILE A 21 -33.27 12.57 9.21
C ILE A 21 -33.38 14.09 9.41
N ALA A 22 -34.43 14.72 8.88
CA ALA A 22 -34.67 16.16 9.03
C ALA A 22 -34.95 16.62 10.48
N GLU A 23 -35.29 15.69 11.37
CA GLU A 23 -35.46 15.96 12.80
C GLU A 23 -34.15 15.96 13.60
N TYR A 24 -33.06 15.42 12.97
CA TYR A 24 -31.77 15.28 13.62
C TYR A 24 -30.90 16.51 13.52
N ALA A 25 -30.02 16.66 14.50
CA ALA A 25 -28.88 17.57 14.43
C ALA A 25 -27.62 16.86 14.95
N ILE A 26 -26.46 17.30 14.53
CA ILE A 26 -25.18 16.76 14.94
C ILE A 26 -24.68 17.52 16.19
N GLU A 27 -24.28 16.79 17.22
CA GLU A 27 -23.70 17.30 18.45
C GLU A 27 -22.31 16.71 18.66
N TYR A 28 -21.32 17.51 19.06
CA TYR A 28 -19.95 17.07 19.23
C TYR A 28 -19.29 17.74 20.46
N PRO A 29 -18.30 17.08 21.12
CA PRO A 29 -17.69 17.61 22.33
C PRO A 29 -16.83 18.85 22.06
N ALA A 30 -16.61 19.66 23.09
CA ALA A 30 -15.71 20.82 23.02
C ALA A 30 -14.24 20.44 22.74
N GLU A 31 -13.84 19.25 23.12
CA GLU A 31 -12.50 18.69 22.86
C GLU A 31 -12.41 18.03 21.49
N HIS A 32 -12.81 18.73 20.45
CA HIS A 32 -12.76 18.25 19.08
C HIS A 32 -11.46 18.67 18.37
N ASN A 33 -11.24 18.15 17.18
CA ASN A 33 -10.13 18.51 16.30
C ASN A 33 -10.58 18.63 14.83
N GLY A 34 -9.62 18.95 13.95
CA GLY A 34 -9.87 19.12 12.53
C GLY A 34 -10.46 17.90 11.85
N ASN A 35 -10.06 16.69 12.25
CA ASN A 35 -10.53 15.42 11.67
C ASN A 35 -12.02 15.19 11.96
N MET A 36 -12.41 15.38 13.22
CA MET A 36 -13.82 15.25 13.62
C MET A 36 -14.70 16.28 12.91
N LEU A 37 -14.26 17.54 12.86
CA LEU A 37 -15.01 18.59 12.16
C LEU A 37 -15.11 18.34 10.65
N TYR A 38 -14.05 17.81 10.04
CA TYR A 38 -14.09 17.43 8.63
C TYR A 38 -15.10 16.30 8.39
N ALA A 39 -15.05 15.21 9.18
CA ALA A 39 -15.99 14.11 9.06
C ALA A 39 -17.46 14.57 9.26
N ILE A 40 -17.71 15.47 10.22
CA ILE A 40 -19.03 16.08 10.43
C ILE A 40 -19.47 16.87 9.19
N SER A 41 -18.59 17.70 8.63
CA SER A 41 -18.91 18.51 7.44
C SER A 41 -19.20 17.63 6.23
N GLU A 42 -18.45 16.54 6.05
CA GLU A 42 -18.68 15.58 4.97
C GLU A 42 -20.00 14.81 5.17
N MET A 43 -20.30 14.35 6.39
CA MET A 43 -21.58 13.73 6.71
C MET A 43 -22.75 14.67 6.34
N GLN A 44 -22.68 15.96 6.73
CA GLN A 44 -23.66 16.97 6.36
C GLN A 44 -23.76 17.13 4.84
N ARG A 45 -22.63 17.24 4.16
CA ARG A 45 -22.57 17.42 2.70
C ARG A 45 -23.19 16.24 1.95
N LEU A 46 -22.88 15.01 2.36
CA LEU A 46 -23.33 13.79 1.70
C LEU A 46 -24.81 13.55 1.93
N ILE A 47 -25.30 13.70 3.17
CA ILE A 47 -26.72 13.61 3.49
C ILE A 47 -27.51 14.66 2.70
N LYS A 48 -27.01 15.92 2.64
CA LYS A 48 -27.64 16.97 1.84
C LYS A 48 -27.65 16.64 0.34
N LYS A 49 -26.55 16.11 -0.19
CA LYS A 49 -26.46 15.71 -1.60
C LYS A 49 -27.45 14.58 -1.91
N ALA A 50 -27.55 13.57 -1.06
CA ALA A 50 -28.40 12.40 -1.26
C ALA A 50 -29.89 12.69 -1.03
N THR A 51 -30.26 13.48 0.00
CA THR A 51 -31.64 13.64 0.46
C THR A 51 -32.21 15.04 0.25
N GLY A 52 -31.35 16.04 0.07
CA GLY A 52 -31.71 17.45 0.09
C GLY A 52 -31.89 18.03 1.50
N VAL A 53 -31.74 17.21 2.57
CA VAL A 53 -31.88 17.67 3.97
C VAL A 53 -30.53 18.26 4.43
N GLU A 54 -30.60 19.43 5.05
CA GLU A 54 -29.45 20.13 5.63
C GLU A 54 -29.45 19.97 7.14
N LEU A 55 -28.49 19.20 7.66
CA LEU A 55 -28.31 19.00 9.09
C LEU A 55 -27.56 20.17 9.71
N SER A 56 -28.03 20.67 10.87
CA SER A 56 -27.25 21.57 11.69
C SER A 56 -26.23 20.81 12.55
N SER A 57 -25.13 21.46 12.90
CA SER A 57 -24.17 20.94 13.88
C SER A 57 -23.86 21.97 14.95
N SER A 58 -23.58 21.51 16.17
CA SER A 58 -23.26 22.39 17.31
C SER A 58 -22.28 21.73 18.27
N GLU A 59 -21.38 22.55 18.81
CA GLU A 59 -20.52 22.15 19.94
C GLU A 59 -21.37 22.08 21.22
N GLY A 60 -21.09 21.03 22.02
CA GLY A 60 -21.80 20.75 23.27
C GLY A 60 -22.89 19.69 23.11
N ILE A 61 -22.88 18.72 23.98
CA ILE A 61 -23.85 17.63 24.04
C ILE A 61 -25.06 18.09 24.87
N THR A 62 -26.25 17.93 24.32
CA THR A 62 -27.50 18.34 24.97
C THR A 62 -28.41 17.12 25.24
N ASP A 63 -29.60 17.35 25.77
CA ASP A 63 -30.63 16.33 25.96
C ASP A 63 -31.57 16.17 24.74
N ARG A 64 -31.16 16.65 23.56
CA ARG A 64 -31.92 16.53 22.33
C ARG A 64 -32.26 15.09 22.03
N LYS A 65 -33.50 14.76 21.81
CA LYS A 65 -33.97 13.40 21.56
C LYS A 65 -33.41 12.81 20.24
N TYR A 66 -33.37 13.62 19.19
CA TYR A 66 -32.92 13.23 17.86
C TYR A 66 -31.58 13.91 17.55
N ALA A 67 -30.50 13.24 17.90
CA ALA A 67 -29.16 13.73 17.67
C ALA A 67 -28.27 12.64 17.06
N ILE A 68 -27.30 13.08 16.26
CA ILE A 68 -26.10 12.31 15.91
C ILE A 68 -25.02 12.87 16.84
N GLU A 69 -24.67 12.09 17.85
CA GLU A 69 -23.74 12.50 18.91
C GLU A 69 -22.35 11.92 18.68
N PHE A 70 -21.34 12.78 18.58
CA PHE A 70 -19.95 12.37 18.63
C PHE A 70 -19.46 12.39 20.07
N ARG A 71 -18.85 11.29 20.53
CA ARG A 71 -18.47 11.15 21.93
C ARG A 71 -17.13 10.41 22.07
N PHE A 72 -16.32 10.80 23.05
CA PHE A 72 -15.13 10.03 23.42
C PHE A 72 -15.48 8.91 24.38
N THR A 73 -14.73 7.81 24.27
CA THR A 73 -14.86 6.64 25.13
C THR A 73 -13.51 6.28 25.77
N GLU A 74 -13.57 5.66 26.96
CA GLU A 74 -12.39 5.09 27.63
C GLU A 74 -12.15 3.63 27.25
N ASP A 75 -12.79 3.14 26.18
CA ASP A 75 -12.63 1.77 25.72
C ASP A 75 -11.29 1.58 24.99
N GLU A 76 -10.29 1.12 25.75
CA GLU A 76 -8.93 0.87 25.23
C GLU A 76 -8.88 -0.16 24.09
N SER A 77 -9.92 -1.01 23.95
CA SER A 77 -9.96 -2.01 22.88
C SER A 77 -10.06 -1.41 21.49
N LEU A 78 -10.49 -0.15 21.37
CA LEU A 78 -10.58 0.58 20.10
C LEU A 78 -9.22 1.11 19.63
N GLY A 79 -8.25 1.32 20.54
CA GLY A 79 -7.03 2.03 20.18
C GLY A 79 -7.33 3.45 19.68
N ASN A 80 -6.44 4.02 18.86
CA ASN A 80 -6.61 5.38 18.36
C ASN A 80 -7.55 5.49 17.16
N ASP A 81 -7.68 4.44 16.36
CA ASP A 81 -8.40 4.46 15.08
C ASP A 81 -9.74 3.73 15.14
N GLY A 82 -9.93 2.84 16.10
CA GLY A 82 -11.16 2.10 16.26
C GLY A 82 -12.32 3.00 16.66
N TYR A 83 -13.50 2.56 16.29
CA TYR A 83 -14.75 3.25 16.54
C TYR A 83 -15.85 2.29 16.98
N CYS A 84 -16.88 2.88 17.56
CA CYS A 84 -18.15 2.23 17.81
C CYS A 84 -19.27 3.18 17.39
N TYR A 85 -20.35 2.68 16.78
CA TYR A 85 -21.60 3.42 16.68
C TYR A 85 -22.77 2.52 17.07
N PHE A 86 -23.78 3.14 17.67
CA PHE A 86 -24.98 2.46 18.17
C PHE A 86 -26.08 3.48 18.47
N PHE A 87 -27.27 3.00 18.78
CA PHE A 87 -28.37 3.85 19.17
C PHE A 87 -28.64 3.82 20.69
N GLU A 88 -28.73 5.00 21.30
CA GLU A 88 -29.33 5.20 22.63
C GLU A 88 -30.76 5.74 22.47
N GLY A 89 -31.72 4.81 22.37
CA GLY A 89 -33.09 5.16 21.99
C GLY A 89 -33.18 5.68 20.56
N SER A 90 -33.38 6.98 20.38
CA SER A 90 -33.39 7.61 19.06
C SER A 90 -32.12 8.42 18.75
N ARG A 91 -31.14 8.42 19.64
CA ARG A 91 -29.84 9.10 19.40
C ARG A 91 -28.88 8.12 18.74
N LEU A 92 -28.33 8.50 17.61
CA LEU A 92 -27.16 7.82 17.06
C LEU A 92 -25.92 8.32 17.79
N VAL A 93 -25.18 7.43 18.41
CA VAL A 93 -23.92 7.74 19.08
C VAL A 93 -22.77 7.20 18.24
N ILE A 94 -21.76 8.01 17.99
CA ILE A 94 -20.51 7.65 17.29
C ILE A 94 -19.36 7.91 18.26
N GLU A 95 -18.70 6.84 18.69
CA GLU A 95 -17.63 6.86 19.67
C GLU A 95 -16.28 6.49 19.09
N GLY A 96 -15.22 7.09 19.62
CA GLY A 96 -13.82 6.72 19.45
C GLY A 96 -13.02 7.11 20.69
N ALA A 97 -11.88 6.47 20.93
CA ALA A 97 -11.01 6.87 22.04
C ALA A 97 -10.43 8.28 21.81
N VAL A 98 -10.22 8.65 20.56
CA VAL A 98 -9.78 9.99 20.12
C VAL A 98 -10.62 10.47 18.94
N ALA A 99 -10.48 11.75 18.60
CA ALA A 99 -11.25 12.36 17.51
C ALA A 99 -11.12 11.66 16.15
N ARG A 100 -10.01 11.00 15.90
CA ARG A 100 -9.77 10.23 14.67
C ARG A 100 -10.68 8.99 14.61
N GLY A 101 -10.81 8.24 15.72
CA GLY A 101 -11.75 7.12 15.81
C GLY A 101 -13.19 7.55 15.57
N CYS A 102 -13.62 8.68 16.18
CA CYS A 102 -14.95 9.24 15.89
C CYS A 102 -15.14 9.59 14.41
N ALA A 103 -14.12 10.12 13.75
CA ALA A 103 -14.18 10.44 12.34
C ALA A 103 -14.33 9.17 11.48
N TYR A 104 -13.58 8.12 11.78
CA TYR A 104 -13.76 6.81 11.12
C TYR A 104 -15.17 6.26 11.35
N GLY A 105 -15.68 6.33 12.58
CA GLY A 105 -17.05 5.90 12.88
C GLY A 105 -18.11 6.62 12.04
N ALA A 106 -17.94 7.92 11.78
CA ALA A 106 -18.84 8.68 10.90
C ALA A 106 -18.76 8.18 9.44
N TRP A 107 -17.55 7.96 8.93
CA TRP A 107 -17.34 7.47 7.56
C TRP A 107 -17.92 6.07 7.36
N PHE A 108 -17.63 5.14 8.27
CA PHE A 108 -18.14 3.77 8.17
C PHE A 108 -19.64 3.68 8.41
N PHE A 109 -20.22 4.57 9.23
CA PHE A 109 -21.67 4.69 9.34
C PHE A 109 -22.29 5.10 8.00
N ILE A 110 -21.70 6.08 7.32
CA ILE A 110 -22.16 6.52 5.99
C ILE A 110 -22.02 5.39 4.96
N GLU A 111 -20.90 4.70 4.96
CA GLU A 111 -20.64 3.60 4.02
C GLU A 111 -21.57 2.40 4.28
N LYS A 112 -21.59 1.89 5.50
CA LYS A 112 -22.29 0.65 5.83
C LYS A 112 -23.81 0.81 5.90
N GLU A 113 -24.28 1.91 6.52
CA GLU A 113 -25.68 2.09 6.84
C GLU A 113 -26.43 2.93 5.79
N LEU A 114 -25.74 3.88 5.17
CA LEU A 114 -26.35 4.74 4.17
C LEU A 114 -26.03 4.29 2.73
N GLY A 115 -25.15 3.30 2.58
CA GLY A 115 -24.78 2.74 1.29
C GLY A 115 -23.95 3.66 0.40
N TRP A 116 -23.32 4.67 0.96
CA TRP A 116 -22.42 5.53 0.22
C TRP A 116 -20.99 5.06 0.40
N HIS A 117 -20.29 4.82 -0.68
CA HIS A 117 -18.90 4.38 -0.62
C HIS A 117 -18.04 4.90 -1.77
N SER A 118 -16.75 4.78 -1.60
CA SER A 118 -15.74 4.93 -2.63
C SER A 118 -15.04 3.58 -2.80
N LEU A 119 -15.09 3.00 -4.00
CA LEU A 119 -14.43 1.73 -4.31
C LEU A 119 -13.02 1.94 -4.84
N THR A 120 -12.85 2.95 -5.69
CA THR A 120 -11.55 3.30 -6.25
C THR A 120 -11.36 4.81 -6.23
N TYR A 121 -10.11 5.23 -6.36
CA TYR A 121 -9.77 6.65 -6.35
C TYR A 121 -10.62 7.49 -7.33
N GLY A 122 -11.21 8.54 -6.80
CA GLY A 122 -12.06 9.46 -7.56
C GLY A 122 -13.45 8.95 -7.89
N ASN A 123 -13.82 7.73 -7.50
CA ASN A 123 -15.15 7.15 -7.68
C ASN A 123 -15.90 7.11 -6.34
N SER A 124 -16.82 8.03 -6.17
CA SER A 124 -17.73 8.06 -5.01
C SER A 124 -19.16 7.87 -5.46
N TYR A 125 -19.84 6.95 -4.83
CA TYR A 125 -21.19 6.55 -5.19
C TYR A 125 -22.18 6.92 -4.10
N LEU A 126 -23.29 7.54 -4.51
CA LEU A 126 -24.45 7.74 -3.66
C LEU A 126 -25.51 6.69 -4.03
N PRO A 127 -26.19 6.10 -3.05
CA PRO A 127 -27.23 5.14 -3.33
C PRO A 127 -28.47 5.82 -3.95
N GLU A 128 -29.19 5.06 -4.79
CA GLU A 128 -30.56 5.40 -5.17
C GLU A 128 -31.53 4.52 -4.39
N ALA A 129 -32.31 5.11 -3.51
CA ALA A 129 -33.27 4.38 -2.69
C ALA A 129 -34.52 5.20 -2.43
N LYS A 130 -35.68 4.55 -2.42
CA LYS A 130 -36.93 5.19 -1.98
C LYS A 130 -36.96 5.43 -0.48
N LEU A 131 -36.38 4.51 0.27
CA LEU A 131 -36.29 4.59 1.73
C LEU A 131 -35.03 3.88 2.19
N ILE A 132 -34.25 4.55 3.03
CA ILE A 132 -33.26 3.94 3.90
C ILE A 132 -33.75 4.20 5.33
N ASP A 133 -33.95 3.13 6.11
CA ASP A 133 -34.32 3.21 7.52
C ASP A 133 -33.31 2.41 8.34
N VAL A 134 -32.39 3.14 9.01
CA VAL A 134 -31.37 2.52 9.87
C VAL A 134 -32.03 2.10 11.18
N SER A 135 -32.03 0.79 11.45
CA SER A 135 -32.66 0.24 12.66
C SER A 135 -32.08 0.81 13.95
N ALA A 136 -32.91 0.97 14.96
CA ALA A 136 -32.44 1.31 16.32
C ALA A 136 -31.57 0.20 16.97
N ASP A 137 -31.57 -1.01 16.42
CA ASP A 137 -30.73 -2.13 16.87
C ASP A 137 -29.37 -2.19 16.14
N THR A 138 -29.12 -1.23 15.23
CA THR A 138 -27.85 -1.13 14.50
C THR A 138 -26.75 -0.75 15.46
N GLU A 139 -25.72 -1.59 15.50
CA GLU A 139 -24.48 -1.35 16.23
C GLU A 139 -23.29 -1.88 15.47
N GLU A 140 -22.17 -1.21 15.56
CA GLU A 140 -20.88 -1.62 15.00
C GLU A 140 -19.77 -1.25 15.95
N LYS A 141 -18.81 -2.14 16.13
CA LYS A 141 -17.59 -1.88 16.87
C LYS A 141 -16.43 -2.56 16.16
N THR A 142 -15.46 -1.79 15.72
CA THR A 142 -14.28 -2.33 15.03
C THR A 142 -13.05 -1.44 15.22
N ARG A 143 -11.90 -2.01 14.94
CA ARG A 143 -10.63 -1.29 14.80
C ARG A 143 -9.87 -1.83 13.59
N PRO A 144 -9.00 -1.03 12.95
CA PRO A 144 -8.16 -1.53 11.87
C PRO A 144 -7.15 -2.58 12.35
N ILE A 145 -6.66 -3.41 11.41
CA ILE A 145 -5.56 -4.35 11.67
C ILE A 145 -4.30 -3.56 12.07
N PHE A 146 -3.96 -2.55 11.27
CA PHE A 146 -2.76 -1.73 11.44
C PHE A 146 -3.14 -0.34 11.95
N GLU A 147 -2.45 0.12 12.99
CA GLU A 147 -2.54 1.50 13.47
C GLU A 147 -1.95 2.49 12.46
N LEU A 148 -0.84 2.11 11.81
CA LEU A 148 -0.25 2.82 10.70
C LEU A 148 -0.50 2.03 9.41
N LEU A 149 -1.22 2.61 8.48
CA LEU A 149 -1.30 2.13 7.10
C LEU A 149 -0.87 3.28 6.18
N ASN A 150 0.28 3.13 5.55
CA ASN A 150 0.86 4.16 4.70
C ASN A 150 1.27 3.58 3.35
N PRO A 151 0.50 3.83 2.29
CA PRO A 151 0.92 3.52 0.94
C PRO A 151 1.87 4.60 0.44
N TYR A 152 3.07 4.21 0.07
CA TYR A 152 3.96 5.06 -0.70
C TYR A 152 3.71 4.78 -2.19
N LEU A 153 2.76 5.51 -2.73
CA LEU A 153 2.40 5.44 -4.13
C LEU A 153 3.03 6.67 -4.81
N LEU A 154 4.13 6.49 -5.51
CA LEU A 154 4.69 7.55 -6.35
C LEU A 154 3.66 7.97 -7.39
N GLY A 155 3.34 9.26 -7.41
CA GLY A 155 2.38 9.83 -8.35
C GLY A 155 0.94 9.91 -7.90
N TYR A 156 0.62 9.35 -6.77
CA TYR A 156 -0.56 9.74 -6.03
C TYR A 156 -0.12 10.79 -5.01
N ASP A 157 -0.61 11.98 -5.13
CA ASP A 157 -0.26 13.15 -4.31
C ASP A 157 -0.73 13.06 -2.83
N GLY A 158 -0.81 11.86 -2.29
CA GLY A 158 -1.30 11.58 -0.94
C GLY A 158 -2.81 11.67 -0.79
N THR A 159 -3.55 12.06 -1.82
CA THR A 159 -5.02 12.14 -1.80
C THR A 159 -5.67 10.77 -1.81
N PHE A 160 -5.02 9.77 -2.39
CA PHE A 160 -5.56 8.40 -2.44
C PHE A 160 -5.77 7.81 -1.03
N ALA A 161 -4.73 7.83 -0.19
CA ALA A 161 -4.84 7.37 1.19
C ALA A 161 -5.89 8.12 1.99
N THR A 162 -6.17 9.35 1.60
CA THR A 162 -7.05 10.28 2.30
C THR A 162 -8.48 10.22 1.80
N GLU A 163 -8.70 9.91 0.52
CA GLU A 163 -10.05 9.70 -0.01
C GLU A 163 -10.57 8.29 0.26
N ALA A 164 -9.72 7.26 0.16
CA ALA A 164 -10.07 5.90 0.53
C ALA A 164 -10.34 5.74 2.04
N SER A 165 -9.66 6.54 2.89
CA SER A 165 -9.95 6.62 4.32
C SER A 165 -11.04 7.64 4.65
N GLY A 166 -11.50 8.41 3.68
CA GLY A 166 -12.49 9.46 3.88
C GLY A 166 -12.02 10.68 4.68
N LEU A 167 -10.74 10.78 5.02
CA LEU A 167 -10.26 11.74 6.01
C LEU A 167 -9.41 12.90 5.49
N GLY A 168 -9.17 12.99 4.17
CA GLY A 168 -8.36 14.07 3.61
C GLY A 168 -6.93 14.12 4.18
N ASN A 169 -6.10 15.05 3.78
CA ASN A 169 -4.69 15.22 4.21
C ASN A 169 -4.46 15.42 5.72
N THR A 170 -5.44 15.14 6.56
CA THR A 170 -5.39 15.34 8.02
C THR A 170 -4.63 14.24 8.76
N TYR A 171 -4.17 13.19 8.07
CA TYR A 171 -3.31 12.15 8.64
C TYR A 171 -2.04 12.69 9.29
N GLN A 172 -1.52 13.82 8.79
CA GLN A 172 -0.30 14.43 9.33
C GLN A 172 -0.48 15.19 10.65
N SER A 173 -1.69 15.62 11.00
CA SER A 173 -1.94 16.43 12.20
C SER A 173 -2.13 15.59 13.47
N TYR A 174 -2.53 14.34 13.33
CA TYR A 174 -2.80 13.40 14.42
C TYR A 174 -2.34 12.00 14.04
N GLY A 175 -1.10 11.92 13.56
CA GLY A 175 -0.49 10.68 13.09
C GLY A 175 -0.57 9.56 14.11
N PRO A 176 -0.44 8.32 13.67
CA PRO A 176 -0.39 7.15 14.56
C PRO A 176 0.74 7.30 15.58
N ASP A 177 0.64 6.57 16.68
CA ASP A 177 1.70 6.53 17.70
C ASP A 177 2.94 5.76 17.25
N ILE A 178 3.00 5.36 15.99
CA ILE A 178 4.09 4.65 15.34
C ILE A 178 4.36 5.27 13.96
N ALA A 179 5.59 5.19 13.46
CA ALA A 179 5.98 5.70 12.16
C ALA A 179 6.97 4.77 11.45
N VAL A 180 7.10 4.97 10.14
CA VAL A 180 8.09 4.30 9.29
C VAL A 180 9.45 4.97 9.46
N ALA A 181 10.51 4.18 9.60
CA ALA A 181 11.88 4.66 9.53
C ALA A 181 12.25 5.12 8.10
N SER A 182 13.20 6.04 7.96
CA SER A 182 13.60 6.61 6.66
C SER A 182 15.09 6.98 6.56
N HIS A 183 16.00 6.13 7.06
CA HIS A 183 17.45 6.36 7.05
C HIS A 183 17.90 7.65 7.78
N GLY A 184 17.16 8.07 8.81
CA GLY A 184 17.32 9.37 9.46
C GLY A 184 18.67 9.56 10.19
N LEU A 185 19.40 8.48 10.50
CA LEU A 185 20.69 8.56 11.15
C LEU A 185 21.67 9.45 10.39
N GLN A 186 21.58 9.51 9.06
CA GLN A 186 22.42 10.34 8.20
C GLN A 186 22.24 11.85 8.44
N THR A 187 21.15 12.27 9.06
CA THR A 187 20.88 13.68 9.36
C THR A 187 21.65 14.20 10.56
N TYR A 188 22.22 13.31 11.38
CA TYR A 188 22.93 13.65 12.61
C TYR A 188 24.44 13.66 12.39
N LYS A 189 25.16 14.43 13.22
CA LYS A 189 26.62 14.51 13.15
C LYS A 189 27.25 13.32 13.88
N TRP A 190 28.00 12.50 13.16
CA TRP A 190 28.70 11.35 13.74
C TRP A 190 30.19 11.55 13.97
N GLY A 191 30.72 12.72 13.68
CA GLY A 191 32.16 13.01 13.70
C GLY A 191 32.76 13.20 12.31
N ASN A 192 34.04 12.83 12.11
CA ASN A 192 34.77 13.05 10.85
C ASN A 192 34.62 11.91 9.82
N TYR A 193 33.61 11.08 9.93
CA TYR A 193 33.37 10.00 8.95
C TYR A 193 32.69 10.54 7.71
N ASP A 194 33.18 10.14 6.55
CA ASP A 194 32.50 10.35 5.28
C ASP A 194 31.28 9.42 5.25
N THR A 195 30.11 10.00 5.50
CA THR A 195 28.91 9.28 5.92
C THR A 195 28.02 8.85 4.77
N GLU A 196 28.38 9.20 3.54
CA GLU A 196 27.49 8.98 2.40
C GLU A 196 27.29 7.50 2.07
N TYR A 197 28.21 6.62 2.48
CA TYR A 197 28.21 5.22 2.05
C TYR A 197 28.52 4.18 3.13
N LEU A 198 28.76 4.56 4.37
CA LEU A 198 29.16 3.63 5.43
C LEU A 198 28.23 3.71 6.64
N GLN A 199 28.04 2.58 7.32
CA GLN A 199 27.36 2.54 8.63
C GLN A 199 28.29 3.05 9.73
N ILE A 200 27.71 3.59 10.80
CA ILE A 200 28.47 4.03 11.98
C ILE A 200 29.06 2.85 12.75
N CYS A 201 30.01 3.15 13.64
CA CYS A 201 30.37 2.18 14.68
C CYS A 201 29.41 2.30 15.86
N TYR A 202 28.49 1.35 15.99
CA TYR A 202 27.44 1.34 17.02
C TYR A 202 27.95 1.14 18.45
N THR A 203 29.21 0.72 18.64
CA THR A 203 29.84 0.53 19.95
C THR A 203 30.86 1.63 20.30
N ASP A 204 30.99 2.66 19.47
CA ASP A 204 31.84 3.78 19.71
C ASP A 204 31.09 4.84 20.55
N GLU A 205 31.62 5.11 21.75
CA GLU A 205 30.98 6.05 22.71
C GLU A 205 31.02 7.50 22.23
N ASP A 206 32.10 7.90 21.52
CA ASP A 206 32.21 9.26 20.98
C ASP A 206 31.21 9.49 19.83
N VAL A 207 31.03 8.48 18.96
CA VAL A 207 29.99 8.50 17.90
C VAL A 207 28.59 8.62 18.52
N ARG A 208 28.27 7.81 19.54
CA ARG A 208 27.00 7.89 20.23
C ARG A 208 26.79 9.25 20.89
N ALA A 209 27.78 9.78 21.57
CA ALA A 209 27.68 11.08 22.23
C ALA A 209 27.42 12.22 21.21
N ASN A 210 28.09 12.21 20.05
CA ASN A 210 27.86 13.20 18.99
C ASN A 210 26.43 13.10 18.39
N ILE A 211 25.92 11.89 18.21
CA ILE A 211 24.55 11.68 17.73
C ILE A 211 23.54 12.17 18.77
N ARG A 212 23.74 11.81 20.05
CA ARG A 212 22.90 12.30 21.14
C ARG A 212 22.87 13.82 21.20
N GLU A 213 24.03 14.49 21.18
CA GLU A 213 24.11 15.95 21.18
C GLU A 213 23.34 16.55 19.98
N SER A 214 23.45 15.94 18.80
CA SER A 214 22.73 16.40 17.61
C SER A 214 21.22 16.28 17.76
N ILE A 215 20.72 15.17 18.34
CA ILE A 215 19.31 14.95 18.62
C ILE A 215 18.81 15.92 19.68
N GLU A 216 19.53 16.08 20.80
CA GLU A 216 19.18 17.03 21.86
C GLU A 216 19.10 18.47 21.33
N ASN A 217 20.03 18.86 20.44
CA ASN A 217 20.02 20.17 19.79
C ASN A 217 18.78 20.32 18.87
N TYR A 218 18.41 19.28 18.13
CA TYR A 218 17.17 19.26 17.32
C TYR A 218 15.93 19.44 18.19
N ILE A 219 15.81 18.66 19.28
CA ILE A 219 14.68 18.73 20.22
C ILE A 219 14.60 20.14 20.84
N SER A 220 15.73 20.65 21.35
CA SER A 220 15.82 21.98 21.97
C SER A 220 15.39 23.10 21.01
N ALA A 221 15.78 23.01 19.73
CA ALA A 221 15.38 23.95 18.69
C ALA A 221 13.86 23.90 18.43
N LYS A 222 13.25 22.71 18.37
CA LYS A 222 11.80 22.54 18.24
C LYS A 222 11.04 23.14 19.42
N LEU A 223 11.47 22.83 20.64
CA LEU A 223 10.87 23.37 21.86
C LEU A 223 11.00 24.91 21.93
N ALA A 224 12.17 25.45 21.57
CA ALA A 224 12.39 26.90 21.51
C ALA A 224 11.51 27.60 20.44
N ALA A 225 11.13 26.90 19.39
CA ALA A 225 10.18 27.36 18.39
C ALA A 225 8.71 27.23 18.83
N GLY A 226 8.43 26.68 20.02
CA GLY A 226 7.10 26.53 20.58
C GLY A 226 6.42 25.19 20.26
N SER A 227 7.14 24.25 19.63
CA SER A 227 6.62 22.90 19.38
C SER A 227 6.53 22.10 20.69
N VAL A 228 5.59 21.17 20.75
CA VAL A 228 5.33 20.30 21.92
C VAL A 228 5.60 18.85 21.54
N ILE A 229 6.40 18.13 22.37
CA ILE A 229 6.65 16.70 22.19
C ILE A 229 5.32 15.95 22.32
N GLY A 230 5.15 14.93 21.49
CA GLY A 230 3.95 14.11 21.44
C GLY A 230 2.77 14.74 20.68
N LYS A 231 2.85 16.04 20.38
CA LYS A 231 1.83 16.78 19.62
C LYS A 231 2.34 17.26 18.27
N ASP A 232 3.43 18.03 18.26
CA ASP A 232 3.96 18.65 17.05
C ASP A 232 5.14 17.86 16.47
N PHE A 233 5.79 17.04 17.26
CA PHE A 233 6.78 16.05 16.87
C PHE A 233 6.91 14.96 17.95
N LYS A 234 7.19 13.74 17.52
CA LYS A 234 7.28 12.58 18.41
C LYS A 234 8.41 11.64 17.97
N PHE A 235 8.66 11.54 16.67
CA PHE A 235 9.56 10.54 16.11
C PHE A 235 10.97 11.08 15.92
N ILE A 236 11.95 10.30 16.38
CA ILE A 236 13.37 10.51 16.18
C ILE A 236 13.88 9.37 15.31
N ASP A 237 14.09 9.65 14.04
CA ASP A 237 14.57 8.65 13.09
C ASP A 237 16.10 8.49 13.20
N ILE A 238 16.52 7.39 13.80
CA ILE A 238 17.92 6.95 13.93
C ILE A 238 18.20 5.69 13.11
N ALA A 239 17.36 5.42 12.11
CA ALA A 239 17.53 4.29 11.24
C ALA A 239 18.81 4.41 10.41
N GLN A 240 19.47 3.29 10.26
CA GLN A 240 20.75 3.14 9.56
C GLN A 240 20.65 3.55 8.08
N GLY A 241 21.80 3.91 7.49
CA GLY A 241 21.89 4.26 6.08
C GLY A 241 21.59 3.10 5.14
N ASP A 242 21.28 3.42 3.90
CA ASP A 242 20.90 2.46 2.85
C ASP A 242 22.12 1.71 2.29
N ASN A 243 22.70 0.87 3.12
CA ASN A 243 23.79 -0.04 2.75
C ASN A 243 23.97 -1.16 3.78
N GLY A 244 24.67 -2.23 3.39
CA GLY A 244 24.98 -3.40 4.21
C GLY A 244 26.37 -3.36 4.89
N TYR A 245 27.09 -2.24 4.88
CA TYR A 245 28.49 -2.16 5.34
C TYR A 245 28.58 -1.87 6.85
N TYR A 246 28.15 -2.84 7.66
CA TYR A 246 28.21 -2.71 9.12
C TYR A 246 29.63 -2.78 9.67
N CYS A 247 29.86 -2.10 10.81
CA CYS A 247 31.15 -2.07 11.47
C CYS A 247 31.54 -3.44 12.05
N HIS A 248 32.74 -3.92 11.74
CA HIS A 248 33.30 -5.18 12.22
C HIS A 248 34.44 -4.95 13.24
N CYS A 249 34.46 -3.85 13.97
CA CYS A 249 35.42 -3.64 15.04
C CYS A 249 35.24 -4.68 16.19
N PRO A 250 36.23 -4.89 17.05
CA PRO A 250 36.13 -5.84 18.15
C PRO A 250 34.91 -5.64 19.06
N GLY A 251 34.47 -4.38 19.25
CA GLY A 251 33.29 -4.03 20.03
C GLY A 251 31.99 -4.53 19.37
N CYS A 252 31.77 -4.16 18.10
CA CYS A 252 30.60 -4.58 17.34
C CYS A 252 30.56 -6.12 17.17
N MET A 253 31.69 -6.75 16.85
CA MET A 253 31.79 -8.21 16.72
C MET A 253 31.50 -8.95 18.04
N LYS A 254 31.90 -8.36 19.18
CA LYS A 254 31.56 -8.90 20.50
C LYS A 254 30.05 -8.89 20.72
N VAL A 255 29.41 -7.75 20.47
CA VAL A 255 27.93 -7.61 20.60
C VAL A 255 27.23 -8.58 19.68
N MET A 256 27.58 -8.63 18.39
CA MET A 256 26.98 -9.60 17.43
C MET A 256 27.06 -11.04 17.95
N LYS A 257 28.22 -11.43 18.52
CA LYS A 257 28.37 -12.78 19.08
C LYS A 257 27.46 -13.00 20.30
N GLU A 258 27.32 -12.03 21.18
CA GLU A 258 26.40 -12.09 22.34
C GLU A 258 24.95 -12.22 21.89
N GLU A 259 24.61 -11.55 20.79
CA GLU A 259 23.28 -11.56 20.16
C GLU A 259 23.01 -12.78 19.24
N GLY A 260 23.86 -13.81 19.33
CA GLY A 260 23.68 -15.06 18.57
C GLY A 260 24.14 -14.98 17.12
N GLY A 261 24.90 -13.98 16.76
CA GLY A 261 25.37 -13.72 15.41
C GLY A 261 24.55 -12.63 14.67
N ALA A 262 23.51 -12.11 15.29
CA ALA A 262 22.63 -11.11 14.67
C ALA A 262 23.27 -9.72 14.70
N THR A 263 23.44 -9.10 13.53
CA THR A 263 23.90 -7.73 13.38
C THR A 263 22.88 -6.73 13.93
N SER A 264 21.59 -7.05 13.90
CA SER A 264 20.52 -6.25 14.49
C SER A 264 20.75 -5.93 15.98
N GLY A 265 21.44 -6.83 16.71
CA GLY A 265 21.72 -6.60 18.12
C GLY A 265 22.59 -5.38 18.40
N VAL A 266 23.51 -5.00 17.51
CA VAL A 266 24.29 -3.77 17.72
C VAL A 266 23.46 -2.52 17.52
N VAL A 267 22.50 -2.56 16.59
CA VAL A 267 21.58 -1.46 16.31
C VAL A 267 20.57 -1.32 17.45
N VAL A 268 19.95 -2.41 17.90
CA VAL A 268 18.96 -2.39 18.99
C VAL A 268 19.60 -1.90 20.29
N ARG A 269 20.78 -2.42 20.70
CA ARG A 269 21.45 -1.97 21.91
C ARG A 269 21.84 -0.50 21.85
N PHE A 270 22.27 -0.02 20.68
CA PHE A 270 22.58 1.40 20.47
C PHE A 270 21.31 2.26 20.60
N ALA A 271 20.21 1.85 19.96
CA ALA A 271 18.93 2.56 20.04
C ALA A 271 18.40 2.62 21.47
N ASN A 272 18.40 1.49 22.18
CA ASN A 272 17.97 1.42 23.58
C ASN A 272 18.81 2.37 24.47
N THR A 273 20.13 2.37 24.30
CA THR A 273 21.01 3.27 25.07
C THR A 273 20.73 4.74 24.78
N LEU A 274 20.53 5.11 23.49
CA LEU A 274 20.18 6.49 23.13
C LEU A 274 18.81 6.89 23.68
N GLU A 275 17.84 6.01 23.59
CA GLU A 275 16.51 6.22 24.14
C GLU A 275 16.59 6.48 25.65
N GLU A 276 17.27 5.62 26.42
CA GLU A 276 17.47 5.77 27.86
C GLU A 276 18.16 7.10 28.20
N GLU A 277 19.27 7.44 27.53
CA GLU A 277 20.04 8.66 27.79
C GLU A 277 19.24 9.96 27.49
N ILE A 278 18.40 9.96 26.45
CA ILE A 278 17.64 11.15 26.03
C ILE A 278 16.34 11.27 26.81
N SER A 279 15.69 10.15 27.14
CA SER A 279 14.44 10.12 27.88
C SER A 279 14.59 10.59 29.34
N GLU A 280 15.81 10.61 29.89
CA GLU A 280 16.09 11.28 31.18
C GLU A 280 15.69 12.78 31.16
N THR A 281 15.69 13.39 30.00
CA THR A 281 15.41 14.84 29.83
C THR A 281 14.15 15.12 29.02
N TYR A 282 13.86 14.30 28.01
CA TYR A 282 12.79 14.49 27.04
C TYR A 282 11.92 13.24 26.93
N ASP A 283 10.79 13.26 27.59
CA ASP A 283 9.81 12.16 27.58
C ASP A 283 8.84 12.24 26.39
N GLY A 284 8.24 11.10 26.01
CA GLY A 284 7.22 11.01 24.97
C GLY A 284 7.74 10.98 23.53
N LEU A 285 9.03 10.68 23.35
CA LEU A 285 9.65 10.46 22.02
C LEU A 285 9.67 8.97 21.67
N MET A 286 9.62 8.65 20.40
CA MET A 286 9.79 7.32 19.85
C MET A 286 10.95 7.31 18.85
N TYR A 287 11.81 6.30 18.96
CA TYR A 287 13.01 6.16 18.15
C TYR A 287 12.80 5.10 17.07
N LEU A 288 13.09 5.45 15.82
CA LEU A 288 12.86 4.58 14.68
C LEU A 288 14.17 3.95 14.22
N ILE A 289 14.18 2.63 14.05
CA ILE A 289 15.31 1.87 13.48
C ILE A 289 14.81 0.94 12.38
N TYR A 290 15.75 0.45 11.55
CA TYR A 290 15.46 -0.58 10.55
C TYR A 290 15.87 -1.98 11.03
N ALA A 291 15.07 -2.98 10.64
CA ALA A 291 15.50 -4.33 10.38
C ALA A 291 15.62 -4.51 8.86
N TYR A 292 16.77 -4.16 8.29
CA TYR A 292 16.99 -4.03 6.87
C TYR A 292 18.36 -4.59 6.49
N MET A 293 18.47 -5.24 5.36
CA MET A 293 19.72 -5.87 4.92
C MET A 293 20.32 -6.76 6.02
N GLY A 294 21.50 -6.42 6.55
CA GLY A 294 22.21 -7.20 7.56
C GLY A 294 21.53 -7.31 8.92
N THR A 295 20.53 -6.49 9.18
CA THR A 295 19.82 -6.45 10.46
C THR A 295 18.41 -7.04 10.39
N GLN A 296 18.03 -7.67 9.28
CA GLN A 296 16.72 -8.34 9.17
C GLN A 296 16.51 -9.46 10.21
N PRO A 297 17.47 -10.37 10.44
CA PRO A 297 17.30 -11.37 11.49
C PRO A 297 17.15 -10.72 12.88
N PRO A 298 16.15 -11.13 13.69
CA PRO A 298 15.97 -10.60 15.04
C PRO A 298 17.14 -10.98 15.95
N CYS A 299 17.46 -10.10 16.91
CA CYS A 299 18.46 -10.34 17.93
C CYS A 299 17.84 -10.93 19.22
N LYS A 300 18.62 -11.04 20.29
CA LYS A 300 18.12 -11.51 21.60
C LYS A 300 17.64 -10.37 22.48
N THR A 301 18.26 -9.20 22.34
CA THR A 301 17.89 -8.01 23.13
C THR A 301 16.61 -7.44 22.53
N ALA A 302 15.58 -7.27 23.36
CA ALA A 302 14.35 -6.59 22.95
C ALA A 302 14.60 -5.10 22.76
N PRO A 303 13.99 -4.47 21.75
CA PRO A 303 13.85 -3.03 21.71
C PRO A 303 13.11 -2.52 22.94
N ASN A 304 13.50 -1.34 23.47
CA ASN A 304 12.74 -0.68 24.52
C ASN A 304 11.35 -0.25 24.01
N ASP A 305 10.41 0.01 24.91
CA ASP A 305 9.01 0.35 24.57
C ASP A 305 8.89 1.58 23.65
N ASN A 306 9.86 2.49 23.68
CA ASN A 306 9.91 3.67 22.83
C ASN A 306 10.79 3.48 21.58
N VAL A 307 11.17 2.25 21.24
CA VAL A 307 11.94 1.95 20.01
C VAL A 307 11.04 1.15 19.06
N SER A 308 10.80 1.71 17.88
CA SER A 308 10.04 1.08 16.81
C SER A 308 10.97 0.52 15.74
N VAL A 309 10.68 -0.70 15.29
CA VAL A 309 11.46 -1.39 14.26
C VAL A 309 10.66 -1.43 12.96
N THR A 310 11.20 -0.82 11.91
CA THR A 310 10.69 -1.02 10.55
C THR A 310 11.40 -2.21 9.91
N PHE A 311 10.70 -3.30 9.74
CA PHE A 311 11.21 -4.49 9.07
C PHE A 311 10.98 -4.38 7.57
N ALA A 312 12.07 -4.19 6.82
CA ALA A 312 12.02 -4.08 5.37
C ALA A 312 12.12 -5.47 4.72
N MET A 313 11.14 -5.81 3.92
CA MET A 313 10.97 -7.14 3.32
C MET A 313 11.59 -7.24 1.93
N ASN A 314 12.62 -6.47 1.66
CA ASN A 314 13.32 -6.56 0.39
C ASN A 314 13.90 -7.95 0.16
N GLY A 315 13.56 -8.54 -0.97
CA GLY A 315 14.01 -9.86 -1.36
C GLY A 315 13.06 -11.02 -1.01
N THR A 316 11.82 -10.72 -0.63
CA THR A 316 10.77 -11.73 -0.54
C THR A 316 10.38 -12.25 -1.93
N CYS A 317 9.84 -13.45 -1.98
CA CYS A 317 9.23 -13.97 -3.19
C CYS A 317 7.88 -13.26 -3.44
N ALA A 318 7.68 -12.77 -4.63
CA ALA A 318 6.44 -12.14 -5.05
C ALA A 318 5.41 -13.14 -5.61
N ASN A 319 5.76 -14.41 -5.69
CA ASN A 319 4.94 -15.48 -6.25
C ASN A 319 4.36 -16.43 -5.21
N HIS A 320 4.85 -16.36 -3.98
CA HIS A 320 4.41 -17.19 -2.86
C HIS A 320 4.18 -16.32 -1.63
N ALA A 321 3.10 -16.58 -0.92
CA ALA A 321 2.85 -15.95 0.37
C ALA A 321 3.99 -16.23 1.36
N LEU A 322 4.18 -15.34 2.33
CA LEU A 322 5.29 -15.42 3.28
C LEU A 322 5.29 -16.69 4.11
N ASP A 323 4.13 -17.11 4.61
CA ASP A 323 3.96 -18.28 5.46
C ASP A 323 3.63 -19.54 4.65
N THR A 324 4.33 -19.73 3.52
CA THR A 324 4.20 -20.94 2.72
C THR A 324 5.43 -21.82 2.80
N LYS A 325 5.23 -23.14 2.80
CA LYS A 325 6.31 -24.13 2.74
C LYS A 325 6.78 -24.40 1.33
N ASP A 326 6.12 -23.85 0.35
CA ASP A 326 6.37 -24.14 -1.07
C ASP A 326 7.44 -23.23 -1.67
N CYS A 327 7.78 -22.13 -0.98
CA CYS A 327 8.87 -21.25 -1.36
C CYS A 327 10.22 -21.80 -0.87
N ASN A 328 10.80 -22.72 -1.61
CA ASN A 328 12.04 -23.42 -1.23
C ASN A 328 13.32 -22.79 -1.79
N GLU A 329 13.20 -21.82 -2.68
CA GLU A 329 14.37 -21.20 -3.27
C GLU A 329 15.01 -20.20 -2.32
N LYS A 330 16.33 -20.23 -2.32
CA LYS A 330 17.17 -19.40 -1.48
C LYS A 330 17.92 -18.41 -2.34
N TRP A 331 17.82 -17.16 -2.00
CA TRP A 331 18.45 -16.07 -2.74
C TRP A 331 19.72 -15.58 -2.06
N ASP A 332 20.71 -15.20 -2.84
CA ASP A 332 21.80 -14.35 -2.40
C ASP A 332 21.44 -12.90 -2.71
N LEU A 333 20.67 -12.28 -1.79
CA LEU A 333 20.18 -10.91 -1.95
C LEU A 333 21.28 -9.87 -2.18
N TYR A 334 22.52 -10.17 -1.81
CA TYR A 334 23.52 -9.13 -1.77
C TYR A 334 24.89 -9.53 -2.31
N ALA A 335 25.08 -10.63 -3.03
CA ALA A 335 26.39 -11.07 -3.55
C ALA A 335 27.59 -10.79 -2.60
N VAL A 336 27.31 -10.45 -1.34
CA VAL A 336 28.26 -10.15 -0.31
C VAL A 336 28.45 -11.43 0.46
N THR A 337 29.44 -12.15 0.04
CA THR A 337 30.11 -13.30 0.64
C THR A 337 29.80 -13.47 2.13
N ASP A 338 29.36 -14.64 2.54
CA ASP A 338 29.16 -15.16 3.89
C ASP A 338 27.74 -15.08 4.49
N ARG A 339 26.69 -14.75 3.74
CA ARG A 339 25.31 -14.85 4.24
C ARG A 339 24.64 -16.13 3.77
N PRO A 340 23.82 -16.75 4.63
CA PRO A 340 22.98 -17.84 4.18
C PRO A 340 21.99 -17.28 3.14
N LEU A 341 21.72 -18.07 2.11
CA LEU A 341 20.64 -17.81 1.17
C LEU A 341 19.33 -17.69 1.95
N ILE A 342 18.48 -16.75 1.57
CA ILE A 342 17.25 -16.37 2.28
C ILE A 342 16.04 -16.86 1.48
N SER A 343 15.03 -17.34 2.15
CA SER A 343 13.72 -17.74 1.58
C SER A 343 12.57 -17.04 2.29
N ASN A 344 11.35 -17.13 1.79
CA ASN A 344 10.16 -16.60 2.47
C ASN A 344 10.00 -17.17 3.88
N ASP A 345 10.30 -18.45 4.12
CA ASP A 345 10.31 -19.05 5.45
C ASP A 345 11.21 -18.27 6.43
N ASN A 346 12.38 -17.82 5.98
CA ASN A 346 13.25 -17.01 6.82
C ASN A 346 12.62 -15.65 7.14
N PHE A 347 11.98 -15.00 6.17
CA PHE A 347 11.28 -13.73 6.40
C PHE A 347 10.12 -13.92 7.37
N ALA A 348 9.30 -14.94 7.20
CA ALA A 348 8.20 -15.26 8.10
C ALA A 348 8.70 -15.50 9.54
N ASP A 349 9.76 -16.29 9.71
CA ASP A 349 10.38 -16.54 11.01
C ASP A 349 10.95 -15.26 11.64
N TRP A 350 11.53 -14.36 10.84
CA TRP A 350 12.06 -13.10 11.33
C TRP A 350 10.94 -12.13 11.74
N VAL A 351 9.84 -12.04 10.99
CA VAL A 351 8.66 -11.25 11.39
C VAL A 351 8.12 -11.75 12.73
N ARG A 352 7.90 -13.08 12.87
CA ARG A 352 7.50 -13.68 14.14
C ARG A 352 8.48 -13.38 15.28
N GLY A 353 9.78 -13.47 14.98
CA GLY A 353 10.83 -13.19 15.95
C GLY A 353 10.84 -11.74 16.42
N TRP A 354 10.67 -10.77 15.50
CA TRP A 354 10.57 -9.36 15.86
C TRP A 354 9.29 -9.05 16.64
N CYS A 355 8.15 -9.57 16.24
CA CYS A 355 6.87 -9.40 16.96
C CYS A 355 6.88 -10.06 18.34
N ALA A 356 7.71 -11.11 18.54
CA ALA A 356 7.91 -11.68 19.87
C ALA A 356 8.79 -10.82 20.80
N LEU A 357 9.57 -9.89 20.25
CA LEU A 357 10.46 -9.00 20.99
C LEU A 357 9.84 -7.63 21.29
N SER A 358 8.92 -7.15 20.46
CA SER A 358 8.34 -5.81 20.56
C SER A 358 6.98 -5.73 19.90
N ASP A 359 6.07 -4.96 20.51
CA ASP A 359 4.78 -4.61 19.92
C ASP A 359 4.87 -3.45 18.92
N ASN A 360 6.06 -2.84 18.75
CA ASN A 360 6.28 -1.68 17.90
C ASN A 360 6.96 -2.07 16.57
N ILE A 361 6.36 -3.01 15.84
CA ILE A 361 6.85 -3.50 14.56
C ILE A 361 6.02 -2.90 13.43
N VAL A 362 6.73 -2.27 12.49
CA VAL A 362 6.20 -1.80 11.21
C VAL A 362 6.80 -2.66 10.11
N ILE A 363 5.98 -3.15 9.20
CA ILE A 363 6.45 -3.83 7.99
C ILE A 363 6.60 -2.81 6.87
N TRP A 364 7.75 -2.82 6.21
CA TRP A 364 7.95 -2.21 4.90
C TRP A 364 7.79 -3.30 3.85
N TYR A 365 6.61 -3.32 3.26
CA TYR A 365 6.18 -4.31 2.30
C TYR A 365 6.39 -3.79 0.88
N TYR A 366 7.14 -4.53 0.09
CA TYR A 366 7.33 -4.21 -1.33
C TYR A 366 6.17 -4.81 -2.12
N ALA A 367 5.09 -4.05 -2.23
CA ALA A 367 3.87 -4.46 -2.91
C ALA A 367 3.92 -4.03 -4.36
N LEU A 368 4.17 -4.93 -5.25
CA LEU A 368 4.38 -4.71 -6.68
C LEU A 368 5.66 -3.94 -7.00
N ASP A 369 6.39 -4.49 -7.93
CA ASP A 369 7.62 -3.88 -8.39
C ASP A 369 7.40 -2.52 -9.03
N THR A 370 8.41 -1.72 -8.86
CA THR A 370 8.59 -0.36 -9.31
C THR A 370 8.65 -0.21 -10.83
N HIS A 371 8.74 -1.30 -11.57
CA HIS A 371 8.91 -1.29 -13.01
C HIS A 371 7.72 -1.95 -13.71
N VAL A 372 7.55 -1.66 -14.97
CA VAL A 372 6.47 -2.13 -15.84
C VAL A 372 6.47 -3.67 -15.89
N GLN A 373 5.87 -4.34 -14.91
CA GLN A 373 5.81 -5.80 -14.81
C GLN A 373 4.42 -6.36 -15.11
N ALA A 374 4.39 -7.54 -15.70
CA ALA A 374 3.15 -8.22 -16.07
C ALA A 374 2.51 -9.01 -14.93
N TYR A 375 3.25 -9.31 -13.87
CA TYR A 375 2.72 -10.05 -12.74
C TYR A 375 2.27 -9.13 -11.62
N THR A 376 1.42 -9.64 -10.76
CA THR A 376 0.92 -8.92 -9.60
C THR A 376 1.04 -9.79 -8.35
N MET A 377 1.20 -9.16 -7.19
CA MET A 377 1.14 -9.85 -5.89
C MET A 377 -0.31 -9.98 -5.38
N LEU A 378 -1.29 -9.72 -6.24
CA LEU A 378 -2.71 -9.68 -5.86
C LEU A 378 -3.22 -11.03 -5.34
N ASP A 379 -2.65 -12.14 -5.84
CA ASP A 379 -3.05 -13.48 -5.43
C ASP A 379 -2.46 -13.94 -4.08
N ILE A 380 -1.48 -13.22 -3.55
CA ILE A 380 -0.84 -13.56 -2.26
C ILE A 380 -1.06 -12.51 -1.18
N VAL A 381 -1.59 -11.34 -1.53
CA VAL A 381 -1.72 -10.22 -0.58
C VAL A 381 -2.66 -10.57 0.59
N TYR A 382 -3.70 -11.34 0.34
CA TYR A 382 -4.62 -11.77 1.41
C TYR A 382 -3.87 -12.54 2.49
N ASP A 383 -3.14 -13.57 2.11
CA ASP A 383 -2.38 -14.42 3.03
C ASP A 383 -1.30 -13.62 3.77
N ASP A 384 -0.58 -12.74 3.08
CA ASP A 384 0.46 -11.91 3.69
C ASP A 384 -0.11 -10.94 4.74
N ILE A 385 -1.22 -10.26 4.45
CA ILE A 385 -1.88 -9.34 5.39
C ILE A 385 -2.44 -10.09 6.60
N MET A 386 -3.04 -11.27 6.39
CA MET A 386 -3.54 -12.10 7.49
C MET A 386 -2.40 -12.64 8.34
N PHE A 387 -1.27 -13.01 7.73
CA PHE A 387 -0.05 -13.38 8.45
C PHE A 387 0.48 -12.23 9.31
N PHE A 388 0.55 -10.99 8.81
CA PHE A 388 0.97 -9.83 9.60
C PHE A 388 0.01 -9.56 10.76
N LYS A 389 -1.30 -9.68 10.54
CA LYS A 389 -2.32 -9.60 11.60
C LYS A 389 -2.08 -10.63 12.70
N GLU A 390 -1.85 -11.89 12.33
CA GLU A 390 -1.59 -12.98 13.30
C GLU A 390 -0.30 -12.75 14.09
N CYS A 391 0.73 -12.19 13.47
CA CYS A 391 1.97 -11.83 14.17
C CYS A 391 1.82 -10.62 15.10
N GLY A 392 0.74 -9.84 15.00
CA GLY A 392 0.55 -8.63 15.79
C GLY A 392 1.35 -7.43 15.27
N VAL A 393 1.64 -7.39 13.97
CA VAL A 393 2.27 -6.24 13.32
C VAL A 393 1.41 -5.00 13.55
N ARG A 394 2.04 -3.90 14.01
CA ARG A 394 1.34 -2.67 14.36
C ARG A 394 1.15 -1.71 13.20
N GLY A 395 2.07 -1.74 12.23
CA GLY A 395 2.02 -0.84 11.08
C GLY A 395 2.44 -1.50 9.78
N LEU A 396 1.84 -1.06 8.69
CA LEU A 396 2.18 -1.46 7.34
C LEU A 396 2.48 -0.21 6.49
N PHE A 397 3.69 -0.16 5.98
CA PHE A 397 4.08 0.73 4.91
C PHE A 397 4.27 -0.13 3.67
N PHE A 398 3.57 0.17 2.59
CA PHE A 398 3.80 -0.56 1.36
C PHE A 398 4.31 0.38 0.27
N GLU A 399 5.49 0.04 -0.21
CA GLU A 399 6.11 0.71 -1.33
C GLU A 399 5.55 0.11 -2.61
N ALA A 400 4.88 0.94 -3.37
CA ALA A 400 4.41 0.61 -4.70
C ALA A 400 4.66 1.82 -5.58
N GLU A 401 5.62 1.74 -6.46
CA GLU A 401 5.83 2.80 -7.44
C GLU A 401 4.71 2.77 -8.47
N THR A 402 3.81 3.72 -8.39
CA THR A 402 2.77 3.86 -9.39
C THR A 402 3.23 4.81 -10.47
N HIS A 403 3.68 4.27 -11.54
CA HIS A 403 3.76 5.07 -12.77
C HIS A 403 2.39 5.23 -13.45
N GLY A 404 1.31 4.97 -12.70
CA GLY A 404 -0.07 5.05 -13.18
C GLY A 404 -0.44 4.02 -14.25
N ILE A 405 0.38 2.98 -14.41
CA ILE A 405 0.25 1.98 -15.46
C ILE A 405 -0.17 0.62 -14.90
N GLY A 406 0.21 0.31 -13.65
CA GLY A 406 -0.01 -0.99 -13.04
C GLY A 406 -1.27 -1.08 -12.19
N MET A 407 -1.36 -2.18 -11.46
CA MET A 407 -2.47 -2.50 -10.57
C MET A 407 -2.21 -2.12 -9.11
N GLN A 408 -1.23 -1.26 -8.83
CA GLN A 408 -0.85 -0.86 -7.49
C GLN A 408 -2.00 -0.19 -6.73
N HIS A 409 -2.83 0.57 -7.43
CA HIS A 409 -4.02 1.17 -6.85
C HIS A 409 -5.07 0.11 -6.45
N ILE A 410 -5.22 -0.97 -7.23
CA ILE A 410 -6.06 -2.12 -6.86
C ILE A 410 -5.52 -2.78 -5.59
N MET A 411 -4.21 -3.04 -5.53
CA MET A 411 -3.54 -3.57 -4.35
C MET A 411 -3.80 -2.69 -3.12
N ALA A 412 -3.65 -1.37 -3.27
CA ALA A 412 -3.89 -0.42 -2.20
C ALA A 412 -5.34 -0.47 -1.69
N GLU A 413 -6.32 -0.47 -2.59
CA GLU A 413 -7.74 -0.58 -2.22
C GLU A 413 -8.03 -1.88 -1.45
N LEU A 414 -7.50 -3.01 -1.92
CA LEU A 414 -7.67 -4.29 -1.26
C LEU A 414 -7.05 -4.30 0.13
N ILE A 415 -5.83 -3.79 0.30
CA ILE A 415 -5.17 -3.68 1.60
C ILE A 415 -5.98 -2.76 2.54
N TYR A 416 -6.52 -1.63 2.03
CA TYR A 416 -7.37 -0.75 2.83
C TYR A 416 -8.65 -1.44 3.29
N LYS A 417 -9.32 -2.16 2.42
CA LYS A 417 -10.52 -2.92 2.77
C LYS A 417 -10.20 -3.98 3.82
N MET A 418 -9.17 -4.78 3.63
CA MET A 418 -8.73 -5.76 4.63
C MET A 418 -8.40 -5.11 5.98
N ASN A 419 -7.73 -3.96 5.98
CA ASN A 419 -7.37 -3.26 7.21
C ASN A 419 -8.59 -2.93 8.08
N TRP A 420 -9.69 -2.53 7.47
CA TRP A 420 -10.91 -2.13 8.15
C TRP A 420 -11.94 -3.25 8.34
N TYR A 421 -11.74 -4.38 7.68
CA TYR A 421 -12.55 -5.59 7.85
C TYR A 421 -11.63 -6.73 8.33
N PRO A 422 -11.18 -6.66 9.59
CA PRO A 422 -10.12 -7.55 10.10
C PRO A 422 -10.50 -9.04 10.08
N ASP A 423 -11.77 -9.37 10.04
CA ASP A 423 -12.29 -10.73 10.02
C ASP A 423 -12.76 -11.15 8.60
N MET A 424 -12.35 -10.40 7.56
CA MET A 424 -12.64 -10.72 6.17
C MET A 424 -12.13 -12.12 5.83
N THR A 425 -13.01 -12.95 5.30
CA THR A 425 -12.66 -14.27 4.78
C THR A 425 -12.08 -14.15 3.36
N GLU A 426 -11.38 -15.18 2.90
CA GLU A 426 -10.87 -15.24 1.53
C GLU A 426 -11.98 -15.11 0.48
N GLU A 427 -13.18 -15.71 0.71
CA GLU A 427 -14.33 -15.57 -0.17
C GLU A 427 -14.85 -14.12 -0.23
N GLU A 428 -14.87 -13.43 0.91
CA GLU A 428 -15.23 -12.01 0.98
C GLU A 428 -14.16 -11.12 0.32
N PHE A 429 -12.89 -11.45 0.47
CA PHE A 429 -11.79 -10.78 -0.22
C PHE A 429 -11.93 -10.91 -1.74
N ASP A 430 -12.19 -12.11 -2.25
CA ASP A 430 -12.43 -12.34 -3.68
C ASP A 430 -13.63 -11.54 -4.21
N ALA A 431 -14.71 -11.44 -3.43
CA ALA A 431 -15.87 -10.63 -3.79
C ALA A 431 -15.51 -9.15 -3.90
N VAL A 432 -14.81 -8.61 -2.90
CA VAL A 432 -14.33 -7.21 -2.89
C VAL A 432 -13.36 -6.96 -4.05
N PHE A 433 -12.47 -7.91 -4.34
CA PHE A 433 -11.55 -7.79 -5.46
C PHE A 433 -12.31 -7.65 -6.79
N ASN A 434 -13.33 -8.48 -7.00
CA ASN A 434 -14.15 -8.39 -8.21
C ASN A 434 -14.92 -7.06 -8.29
N GLU A 435 -15.44 -6.54 -7.17
CA GLU A 435 -16.12 -5.25 -7.12
C GLU A 435 -15.17 -4.09 -7.47
N VAL A 436 -13.95 -4.11 -6.96
CA VAL A 436 -12.91 -3.11 -7.28
C VAL A 436 -12.55 -3.16 -8.76
N LEU A 437 -12.40 -4.35 -9.33
CA LEU A 437 -12.14 -4.51 -10.76
C LEU A 437 -13.33 -4.05 -11.62
N GLU A 438 -14.57 -4.33 -11.22
CA GLU A 438 -15.77 -3.89 -11.94
C GLU A 438 -15.87 -2.35 -11.94
N ASP A 439 -15.55 -1.70 -10.82
CA ASP A 439 -15.53 -0.24 -10.74
C ASP A 439 -14.50 0.39 -11.69
N ASP A 440 -13.31 -0.20 -11.77
CA ASP A 440 -12.22 0.34 -12.59
C ASP A 440 -12.31 0.00 -14.08
N TYR A 441 -12.85 -1.17 -14.42
CA TYR A 441 -12.82 -1.70 -15.79
C TYR A 441 -14.22 -1.94 -16.40
N GLY A 442 -15.32 -1.71 -15.63
CA GLY A 442 -16.69 -1.91 -16.07
C GLY A 442 -16.93 -3.35 -16.52
N ASP A 443 -17.76 -3.55 -17.58
CA ASP A 443 -18.08 -4.88 -18.10
C ASP A 443 -16.85 -5.70 -18.53
N GLY A 444 -15.68 -5.07 -18.61
CA GLY A 444 -14.41 -5.72 -18.91
C GLY A 444 -13.75 -6.44 -17.72
N TRP A 445 -14.22 -6.23 -16.50
CA TRP A 445 -13.57 -6.68 -15.26
C TRP A 445 -13.22 -8.17 -15.22
N ALA A 446 -14.13 -9.02 -15.71
CA ALA A 446 -13.92 -10.47 -15.70
C ALA A 446 -12.75 -10.92 -16.59
N TYR A 447 -12.46 -10.18 -17.67
CA TYR A 447 -11.29 -10.43 -18.51
C TYR A 447 -10.00 -9.96 -17.82
N ILE A 448 -10.06 -8.88 -17.05
CA ILE A 448 -8.93 -8.44 -16.22
C ILE A 448 -8.66 -9.45 -15.12
N ARG A 449 -9.69 -9.95 -14.44
CA ARG A 449 -9.53 -11.00 -13.41
C ARG A 449 -8.91 -12.27 -14.01
N GLU A 450 -9.40 -12.74 -15.16
CA GLU A 450 -8.83 -13.91 -15.83
C GLU A 450 -7.37 -13.68 -16.29
N TYR A 451 -7.02 -12.43 -16.66
CA TYR A 451 -5.64 -12.06 -16.94
C TYR A 451 -4.76 -12.22 -15.69
N ILE A 452 -5.18 -11.66 -14.56
CA ILE A 452 -4.44 -11.74 -13.28
C ILE A 452 -4.28 -13.22 -12.87
N ASP A 453 -5.39 -13.93 -12.71
CA ASP A 453 -5.39 -15.34 -12.31
C ASP A 453 -4.62 -16.23 -13.29
N GLY A 454 -4.66 -15.90 -14.59
CA GLY A 454 -3.97 -16.64 -15.64
C GLY A 454 -2.46 -16.48 -15.55
N VAL A 455 -1.97 -15.28 -15.29
CA VAL A 455 -0.54 -15.01 -15.05
C VAL A 455 -0.07 -15.75 -13.80
N TRP A 456 -0.82 -15.65 -12.70
CA TRP A 456 -0.48 -16.33 -11.46
C TRP A 456 -0.49 -17.86 -11.59
N ARG A 457 -1.58 -18.45 -12.12
CA ARG A 457 -1.63 -19.92 -12.36
C ARG A 457 -0.47 -20.41 -13.20
N LYS A 458 -0.11 -19.65 -14.23
CA LYS A 458 1.00 -20.01 -15.10
C LYS A 458 2.34 -19.91 -14.38
N SER A 459 2.51 -18.94 -13.49
CA SER A 459 3.71 -18.83 -12.67
C SER A 459 3.89 -20.03 -11.73
N GLN A 460 2.81 -20.60 -11.24
CA GLN A 460 2.83 -21.81 -10.40
C GLN A 460 3.15 -23.08 -11.19
N ASP A 461 2.85 -23.11 -12.50
CA ASP A 461 3.17 -24.26 -13.38
C ASP A 461 4.67 -24.36 -13.67
N VAL A 462 5.40 -23.27 -13.58
CA VAL A 462 6.86 -23.23 -13.73
C VAL A 462 7.47 -23.70 -12.41
N ALA A 463 7.51 -25.00 -12.21
CA ALA A 463 7.80 -25.66 -10.95
C ALA A 463 9.12 -25.18 -10.33
N GLY A 464 9.04 -24.56 -9.16
CA GLY A 464 10.17 -24.18 -8.32
C GLY A 464 10.72 -22.79 -8.59
N GLU A 465 10.14 -21.97 -9.46
CA GLU A 465 10.60 -20.62 -9.68
C GLU A 465 9.90 -19.64 -8.73
N CYS A 466 10.64 -19.21 -7.74
CA CYS A 466 10.28 -18.11 -6.88
C CYS A 466 10.67 -16.79 -7.55
N TRP A 467 9.86 -15.77 -7.39
CA TRP A 467 10.08 -14.46 -7.96
C TRP A 467 10.46 -13.45 -6.90
N ASN A 468 11.63 -12.86 -7.05
CA ASN A 468 12.11 -11.86 -6.12
C ASN A 468 11.46 -10.50 -6.42
N CYS A 469 10.87 -9.87 -5.41
CA CYS A 469 10.28 -8.52 -5.53
C CYS A 469 11.33 -7.40 -5.68
N TRP A 470 12.61 -7.73 -5.68
CA TRP A 470 13.69 -6.76 -5.82
C TRP A 470 14.05 -6.53 -7.28
N GLY A 471 13.44 -5.56 -7.92
CA GLY A 471 13.66 -5.25 -9.32
C GLY A 471 14.10 -3.81 -9.58
N TYR A 472 15.15 -3.31 -8.93
CA TYR A 472 15.73 -2.05 -9.34
C TYR A 472 16.51 -2.19 -10.66
N GLY A 473 15.89 -1.82 -11.75
CA GLY A 473 16.61 -1.23 -12.88
C GLY A 473 17.16 -2.14 -13.95
N SER A 474 16.91 -3.44 -13.99
CA SER A 474 17.19 -4.23 -15.18
C SER A 474 16.26 -5.42 -15.33
N LEU A 475 15.86 -5.72 -16.56
CA LEU A 475 15.17 -6.96 -16.94
C LEU A 475 15.92 -8.21 -16.43
N ASP A 476 17.24 -8.14 -16.26
CA ASP A 476 18.07 -9.20 -15.72
C ASP A 476 17.96 -9.38 -14.20
N ALA A 477 17.50 -8.36 -13.48
CA ALA A 477 17.30 -8.39 -12.03
C ALA A 477 15.89 -8.84 -11.65
N MET A 478 14.97 -8.77 -12.59
CA MET A 478 13.61 -9.23 -12.43
C MET A 478 13.59 -10.73 -12.60
N CYS A 479 13.77 -11.43 -11.49
CA CYS A 479 13.43 -12.84 -11.42
C CYS A 479 13.94 -13.66 -12.60
N ASN A 480 14.22 -14.88 -12.40
CA ASN A 480 14.46 -15.86 -13.45
C ASN A 480 13.20 -16.08 -14.31
N TYR A 481 12.65 -15.03 -14.89
CA TYR A 481 11.58 -15.15 -15.87
C TYR A 481 12.04 -16.11 -16.94
N ASP A 482 11.45 -17.29 -16.98
CA ASP A 482 11.51 -18.07 -18.20
C ASP A 482 10.81 -17.26 -19.30
N GLN A 483 11.60 -16.66 -20.19
CA GLN A 483 11.08 -15.90 -21.32
C GLN A 483 10.13 -16.76 -22.20
N ALA A 484 10.27 -18.09 -22.17
CA ALA A 484 9.33 -19.00 -22.81
C ALA A 484 7.95 -18.94 -22.16
N PHE A 485 7.86 -18.78 -20.84
CA PHE A 485 6.60 -18.62 -20.11
C PHE A 485 5.83 -17.38 -20.54
N LEU A 486 6.49 -16.23 -20.56
CA LEU A 486 5.85 -14.98 -21.00
C LEU A 486 5.42 -15.05 -22.47
N ALA A 487 6.23 -15.68 -23.32
CA ALA A 487 5.88 -15.85 -24.73
C ALA A 487 4.63 -16.74 -24.93
N GLU A 488 4.47 -17.80 -24.13
CA GLU A 488 3.27 -18.64 -24.18
C GLU A 488 2.02 -17.93 -23.68
N GLN A 489 2.13 -17.18 -22.59
CA GLN A 489 0.99 -16.48 -21.96
C GLN A 489 0.65 -15.18 -22.70
N PHE A 490 1.59 -14.59 -23.42
CA PHE A 490 1.48 -13.25 -24.00
C PHE A 490 0.25 -13.04 -24.89
N ASP A 491 0.02 -13.92 -25.86
CA ASP A 491 -1.11 -13.74 -26.77
C ASP A 491 -2.46 -13.84 -26.07
N THR A 492 -2.56 -14.73 -25.07
CA THR A 492 -3.77 -14.87 -24.25
C THR A 492 -4.01 -13.64 -23.42
N SER A 493 -3.00 -13.15 -22.73
CA SER A 493 -3.07 -11.96 -21.88
C SER A 493 -3.41 -10.71 -22.69
N VAL A 494 -2.74 -10.48 -23.83
CA VAL A 494 -3.08 -9.34 -24.70
C VAL A 494 -4.51 -9.43 -25.22
N TRP A 495 -4.98 -10.61 -25.60
CA TRP A 495 -6.36 -10.78 -26.04
C TRP A 495 -7.35 -10.45 -24.91
N LEU A 496 -7.12 -10.92 -23.69
CA LEU A 496 -7.97 -10.61 -22.53
C LEU A 496 -8.05 -9.11 -22.26
N LEU A 497 -6.91 -8.45 -22.24
CA LEU A 497 -6.82 -7.01 -22.02
C LEU A 497 -7.48 -6.20 -23.14
N GLU A 498 -7.31 -6.61 -24.40
CA GLU A 498 -8.00 -5.98 -25.53
C GLU A 498 -9.53 -6.17 -25.48
N LYS A 499 -10.00 -7.30 -24.96
CA LYS A 499 -11.45 -7.50 -24.69
C LYS A 499 -11.93 -6.53 -23.63
N ALA A 500 -11.23 -6.37 -22.53
CA ALA A 500 -11.57 -5.39 -21.49
C ALA A 500 -11.64 -3.97 -22.07
N VAL A 501 -10.66 -3.55 -22.87
CA VAL A 501 -10.69 -2.25 -23.56
C VAL A 501 -11.95 -2.10 -24.42
N SER A 502 -12.31 -3.15 -25.18
CA SER A 502 -13.48 -3.11 -26.08
C SER A 502 -14.82 -3.01 -25.36
N LEU A 503 -14.89 -3.38 -24.10
CA LEU A 503 -16.10 -3.34 -23.27
C LEU A 503 -16.19 -2.09 -22.38
N ALA A 504 -15.17 -1.25 -22.36
CA ALA A 504 -15.15 -0.03 -21.57
C ALA A 504 -16.29 0.92 -21.98
N GLN A 505 -17.07 1.38 -20.99
CA GLN A 505 -18.24 2.23 -21.18
C GLN A 505 -17.97 3.70 -20.84
N SER A 506 -16.86 3.98 -20.14
CA SER A 506 -16.43 5.31 -19.77
C SER A 506 -15.01 5.60 -20.20
N ALA A 507 -14.65 6.88 -20.31
CA ALA A 507 -13.28 7.29 -20.62
C ALA A 507 -12.27 6.84 -19.55
N LYS A 508 -12.69 6.76 -18.27
CA LYS A 508 -11.87 6.23 -17.18
C LYS A 508 -11.58 4.75 -17.38
N GLN A 509 -12.61 3.95 -17.59
CA GLN A 509 -12.48 2.50 -17.81
C GLN A 509 -11.62 2.18 -19.03
N GLN A 510 -11.84 2.91 -20.14
CA GLN A 510 -11.03 2.76 -21.33
C GLN A 510 -9.56 3.09 -21.06
N ARG A 511 -9.30 4.22 -20.39
CA ARG A 511 -7.94 4.64 -20.02
C ARG A 511 -7.27 3.56 -19.14
N ASN A 512 -7.93 3.09 -18.10
CA ASN A 512 -7.38 2.12 -17.18
C ASN A 512 -7.04 0.79 -17.87
N ALA A 513 -7.95 0.26 -18.70
CA ALA A 513 -7.73 -0.97 -19.45
C ALA A 513 -6.63 -0.79 -20.52
N GLU A 514 -6.57 0.34 -21.22
CA GLU A 514 -5.51 0.61 -22.19
C GLU A 514 -4.14 0.74 -21.52
N LEU A 515 -4.06 1.42 -20.36
CA LEU A 515 -2.80 1.53 -19.61
C LEU A 515 -2.30 0.16 -19.13
N LEU A 516 -3.20 -0.72 -18.70
CA LEU A 516 -2.82 -2.07 -18.30
C LEU A 516 -2.24 -2.89 -19.45
N THR A 517 -2.68 -2.65 -20.70
CA THR A 517 -2.08 -3.31 -21.87
C THR A 517 -0.61 -2.96 -22.08
N VAL A 518 -0.16 -1.80 -21.58
CA VAL A 518 1.23 -1.34 -21.72
C VAL A 518 2.20 -2.32 -21.05
N HIS A 519 1.90 -2.78 -19.84
CA HIS A 519 2.73 -3.75 -19.13
C HIS A 519 2.94 -5.02 -19.93
N MET A 520 1.82 -5.65 -20.32
CA MET A 520 1.88 -6.93 -21.00
C MET A 520 2.52 -6.82 -22.37
N ILE A 521 2.23 -5.73 -23.10
CA ILE A 521 2.84 -5.52 -24.41
C ILE A 521 4.34 -5.27 -24.28
N TYR A 522 4.78 -4.49 -23.29
CA TYR A 522 6.19 -4.24 -23.07
C TYR A 522 6.97 -5.53 -22.80
N GLU A 523 6.59 -6.28 -21.80
CA GLU A 523 7.21 -7.54 -21.39
C GLU A 523 7.15 -8.59 -22.51
N GLY A 524 5.97 -8.81 -23.04
CA GLY A 524 5.77 -9.82 -24.06
C GLY A 524 6.40 -9.47 -25.41
N CYS A 525 6.45 -8.18 -25.78
CA CYS A 525 7.15 -7.76 -26.99
C CYS A 525 8.65 -8.02 -26.87
N LEU A 526 9.27 -7.68 -25.74
CA LEU A 526 10.69 -7.94 -25.54
C LEU A 526 10.99 -9.45 -25.59
N SER A 527 10.31 -10.24 -24.77
CA SER A 527 10.55 -11.69 -24.68
C SER A 527 10.28 -12.42 -26.00
N SER A 528 9.16 -12.15 -26.64
CA SER A 528 8.79 -12.79 -27.88
C SER A 528 9.60 -12.28 -29.07
N TYR A 529 9.97 -10.99 -29.08
CA TYR A 529 10.75 -10.41 -30.17
C TYR A 529 12.12 -11.09 -30.32
N PHE A 530 12.85 -11.27 -29.24
CA PHE A 530 14.15 -11.90 -29.30
C PHE A 530 14.06 -13.35 -29.82
N LYS A 531 13.06 -14.10 -29.34
CA LYS A 531 12.86 -15.48 -29.78
C LYS A 531 12.50 -15.56 -31.26
N GLU A 532 11.49 -14.80 -31.68
CA GLU A 532 11.00 -14.82 -33.06
C GLU A 532 12.00 -14.23 -34.06
N TYR A 533 12.80 -13.25 -33.61
CA TYR A 533 13.90 -12.72 -34.42
C TYR A 533 14.95 -13.78 -34.73
N ASP A 534 15.34 -14.55 -33.73
CA ASP A 534 16.30 -15.66 -33.90
C ASP A 534 15.74 -16.77 -34.80
N GLU A 535 14.43 -17.01 -34.77
CA GLU A 535 13.74 -18.00 -35.59
C GLU A 535 13.37 -17.47 -37.02
N GLY A 536 13.49 -16.16 -37.25
CA GLY A 536 13.21 -15.54 -38.54
C GLY A 536 11.73 -15.44 -38.91
N ASP A 537 10.80 -15.47 -37.92
CA ASP A 537 9.35 -15.34 -38.15
C ASP A 537 8.95 -13.87 -38.39
N THR A 538 9.00 -13.46 -39.65
CA THR A 538 8.66 -12.07 -40.05
C THR A 538 7.19 -11.72 -39.84
N ALA A 539 6.26 -12.67 -39.92
CA ALA A 539 4.84 -12.43 -39.67
C ALA A 539 4.59 -12.13 -38.19
N ARG A 540 5.24 -12.86 -37.32
CA ARG A 540 5.18 -12.64 -35.86
C ARG A 540 5.78 -11.29 -35.48
N ILE A 541 6.95 -10.97 -36.01
CA ILE A 541 7.61 -9.68 -35.79
C ILE A 541 6.70 -8.52 -36.21
N SER A 542 5.97 -8.64 -37.31
CA SER A 542 5.00 -7.63 -37.74
C SER A 542 3.90 -7.39 -36.69
N VAL A 543 3.34 -8.47 -36.13
CA VAL A 543 2.33 -8.36 -35.05
C VAL A 543 2.88 -7.70 -33.79
N LEU A 544 4.11 -8.04 -33.40
CA LEU A 544 4.77 -7.43 -32.25
C LEU A 544 5.02 -5.93 -32.46
N ASN A 545 5.41 -5.53 -33.66
CA ASN A 545 5.58 -4.12 -34.00
C ASN A 545 4.26 -3.34 -33.98
N GLU A 546 3.15 -3.92 -34.44
CA GLU A 546 1.83 -3.28 -34.35
C GLU A 546 1.44 -3.06 -32.89
N ARG A 547 1.64 -4.05 -32.02
CA ARG A 547 1.37 -3.95 -30.58
C ARG A 547 2.26 -2.93 -29.89
N TYR A 548 3.55 -2.91 -30.22
CA TYR A 548 4.46 -1.89 -29.73
C TYR A 548 4.00 -0.47 -30.11
N ASN A 549 3.66 -0.26 -31.38
CA ASN A 549 3.16 1.04 -31.83
C ASN A 549 1.86 1.45 -31.12
N ARG A 550 1.00 0.49 -30.79
CA ARG A 550 -0.20 0.73 -29.98
C ARG A 550 0.18 1.15 -28.55
N MET A 551 1.13 0.46 -27.93
CA MET A 551 1.64 0.81 -26.60
C MET A 551 2.16 2.25 -26.58
N VAL A 552 3.01 2.63 -27.54
CA VAL A 552 3.53 4.00 -27.67
C VAL A 552 2.38 5.00 -27.80
N LYS A 553 1.36 4.70 -28.62
CA LYS A 553 0.19 5.56 -28.77
C LYS A 553 -0.61 5.73 -27.46
N VAL A 554 -0.76 4.67 -26.68
CA VAL A 554 -1.43 4.72 -25.37
C VAL A 554 -0.64 5.62 -24.42
N LEU A 555 0.68 5.46 -24.35
CA LEU A 555 1.58 6.29 -23.55
C LEU A 555 1.52 7.76 -23.99
N ASP A 556 1.58 8.03 -25.29
CA ASP A 556 1.47 9.39 -25.83
C ASP A 556 0.11 10.04 -25.55
N THR A 557 -0.95 9.22 -25.44
CA THR A 557 -2.32 9.72 -25.20
C THR A 557 -2.52 10.10 -23.74
N TYR A 558 -2.01 9.29 -22.81
CA TYR A 558 -2.28 9.43 -21.37
C TYR A 558 -1.07 9.91 -20.56
N GLY A 559 0.14 9.85 -21.17
CA GLY A 559 1.40 10.05 -20.45
C GLY A 559 1.80 11.48 -20.09
N PRO A 560 1.57 12.52 -20.89
CA PRO A 560 2.24 13.81 -20.65
C PRO A 560 1.69 14.65 -19.51
N SER A 561 0.53 14.33 -18.97
CA SER A 561 -0.12 15.15 -17.94
C SER A 561 0.17 14.70 -16.50
N THR A 562 0.80 13.56 -16.30
CA THR A 562 1.18 13.03 -14.99
C THR A 562 2.68 12.80 -14.95
N SER A 563 3.34 13.24 -13.87
CA SER A 563 4.78 13.08 -13.67
C SER A 563 5.23 11.62 -13.81
N ASP A 564 4.35 10.71 -13.52
CA ASP A 564 4.57 9.28 -13.36
C ASP A 564 4.54 8.53 -14.68
N LEU A 565 3.52 8.78 -15.49
CA LEU A 565 3.47 8.27 -16.86
C LEU A 565 4.63 8.80 -17.71
N ASN A 566 5.11 10.01 -17.41
CA ASN A 566 6.26 10.58 -18.09
C ASN A 566 7.55 9.82 -17.78
N TRP A 567 7.72 9.33 -16.55
CA TRP A 567 8.87 8.50 -16.20
C TRP A 567 8.80 7.11 -16.85
N ALA A 568 7.65 6.44 -16.82
CA ALA A 568 7.44 5.16 -17.49
C ALA A 568 7.68 5.28 -19.02
N HIS A 569 7.13 6.31 -19.64
CA HIS A 569 7.37 6.61 -21.04
C HIS A 569 8.86 6.80 -21.35
N VAL A 570 9.56 7.61 -20.55
CA VAL A 570 11.01 7.84 -20.70
C VAL A 570 11.79 6.56 -20.43
N SER A 571 11.44 5.79 -19.42
CA SER A 571 12.14 4.55 -19.07
C SER A 571 11.93 3.48 -20.14
N ILE A 572 10.71 3.29 -20.63
CA ILE A 572 10.43 2.34 -21.71
C ILE A 572 11.16 2.74 -22.98
N HIS A 573 11.07 4.00 -23.42
CA HIS A 573 11.79 4.49 -24.59
C HIS A 573 13.31 4.37 -24.40
N ARG A 574 13.82 4.75 -23.26
CA ARG A 574 15.25 4.67 -22.97
C ARG A 574 15.74 3.22 -22.96
N THR A 575 15.02 2.29 -22.35
CA THR A 575 15.38 0.87 -22.36
C THR A 575 15.36 0.29 -23.77
N LEU A 576 14.38 0.67 -24.59
CA LEU A 576 14.28 0.24 -25.98
C LEU A 576 15.36 0.87 -26.87
N GLU A 577 15.75 2.12 -26.63
CA GLU A 577 16.82 2.81 -27.35
C GLU A 577 18.22 2.36 -26.89
N GLU A 578 18.41 2.11 -25.59
CA GLU A 578 19.69 1.67 -25.02
C GLU A 578 19.96 0.17 -25.23
N SER A 579 18.92 -0.64 -25.44
CA SER A 579 19.11 -2.00 -25.92
C SER A 579 19.61 -1.91 -27.35
N ALA A 580 20.94 -1.94 -27.52
CA ALA A 580 21.66 -1.88 -28.81
C ALA A 580 21.24 -2.97 -29.84
N TRP A 581 20.20 -3.68 -29.52
CA TRP A 581 19.58 -4.78 -30.25
C TRP A 581 18.34 -4.36 -31.02
N LEU A 582 17.72 -3.24 -30.66
CA LEU A 582 16.45 -2.82 -31.21
C LEU A 582 16.61 -1.51 -31.94
N ASP A 583 17.04 -1.57 -33.17
CA ASP A 583 16.89 -0.47 -34.11
C ASP A 583 15.42 -0.43 -34.62
N TRP A 584 14.50 -0.20 -33.63
CA TRP A 584 13.07 -0.16 -33.87
C TRP A 584 12.66 0.95 -34.87
N ALA A 585 13.51 1.97 -35.06
CA ALA A 585 13.27 3.04 -35.98
C ALA A 585 13.39 2.57 -37.41
N ASP A 586 14.41 1.76 -37.74
CA ASP A 586 14.63 1.26 -39.10
C ASP A 586 13.59 0.19 -39.51
N TRP A 587 13.09 -0.59 -38.54
CA TRP A 587 12.08 -1.63 -38.80
C TRP A 587 10.66 -1.08 -39.01
N ARG A 588 10.32 0.08 -38.44
CA ARG A 588 9.00 0.72 -38.60
C ARG A 588 8.66 1.07 -40.06
N ASP A 589 9.66 1.40 -40.81
CA ASP A 589 9.47 1.88 -42.18
C ASP A 589 9.44 0.75 -43.21
N GLU A 590 9.86 -0.47 -42.85
CA GLU A 590 9.99 -1.60 -43.78
C GLU A 590 8.85 -2.61 -43.74
N LEU A 591 7.95 -2.58 -42.74
CA LEU A 591 6.90 -3.59 -42.56
C LEU A 591 5.53 -3.16 -43.11
N PRO A 592 4.76 -4.06 -43.75
CA PRO A 592 3.43 -3.75 -44.27
C PRO A 592 2.46 -3.36 -43.15
N GLN A 593 1.86 -2.21 -43.28
CA GLN A 593 0.78 -1.73 -42.40
C GLN A 593 -0.51 -2.50 -42.72
N GLY A 594 -0.85 -3.48 -41.89
CA GLY A 594 -2.08 -4.24 -42.06
C GLY A 594 -2.61 -4.78 -40.73
N GLU A 595 -3.87 -4.51 -40.41
CA GLU A 595 -4.55 -5.08 -39.26
C GLU A 595 -4.73 -6.62 -39.44
N THR A 596 -3.96 -7.40 -38.72
CA THR A 596 -4.25 -8.83 -38.55
C THR A 596 -4.81 -9.05 -37.15
N GLN A 597 -6.13 -9.08 -37.01
CA GLN A 597 -6.73 -9.62 -35.80
C GLN A 597 -6.37 -11.10 -35.69
N ARG A 598 -5.62 -11.46 -34.64
CA ARG A 598 -5.44 -12.87 -34.31
C ARG A 598 -6.79 -13.45 -33.84
N PRO A 599 -7.13 -14.68 -34.23
CA PRO A 599 -8.28 -15.36 -33.64
C PRO A 599 -8.09 -15.51 -32.13
N ALA A 600 -9.18 -15.50 -31.38
CA ALA A 600 -9.15 -15.79 -29.96
C ALA A 600 -8.39 -17.10 -29.68
N PRO A 601 -7.61 -17.19 -28.60
CA PRO A 601 -7.00 -18.45 -28.19
C PRO A 601 -8.06 -19.56 -28.09
N GLU A 602 -7.69 -20.81 -28.38
CA GLU A 602 -8.66 -21.95 -28.43
C GLU A 602 -9.58 -22.02 -27.20
N LYS A 603 -9.06 -21.71 -26.01
CA LYS A 603 -9.83 -21.64 -24.74
C LYS A 603 -10.99 -20.64 -24.79
N TYR A 604 -10.92 -19.61 -25.62
CA TYR A 604 -11.90 -18.53 -25.73
C TYR A 604 -12.57 -18.45 -27.10
N ALA A 605 -12.39 -19.48 -27.94
CA ALA A 605 -12.92 -19.49 -29.31
C ALA A 605 -14.47 -19.38 -29.34
N ASP A 606 -15.15 -19.84 -28.29
CA ASP A 606 -16.62 -19.81 -28.17
C ASP A 606 -17.15 -18.54 -27.43
N ALA A 607 -16.27 -17.68 -26.94
CA ALA A 607 -16.64 -16.47 -26.19
C ALA A 607 -16.68 -15.19 -27.05
N GLY A 608 -16.62 -15.29 -28.33
CA GLY A 608 -16.30 -14.23 -29.27
C GLY A 608 -17.42 -13.79 -30.22
N GLU A 609 -18.71 -13.83 -29.83
CA GLU A 609 -19.79 -13.12 -30.54
C GLU A 609 -20.69 -12.34 -29.60
#